data_91b1df679db72632be09397047dd6eaa
#
_entry.id   91b1df679db72632be09397047dd6eaa
#
_cell.length_a   1.000
_cell.length_b   1.000
_cell.length_c   1.000
_cell.angle_alpha   90.00
_cell.angle_beta   90.00
_cell.angle_gamma   90.00
#
_symmetry.space_group_name_H-M   'P 1'
#
loop_
_entity.id
_entity.type
_entity.pdbx_description
1 polymer ?
#
loop_
_entity_poly.entity_id
_entity_poly.type
_entity_poly.pdbx_seq_one_letter_code
_entity_poly.pdbx_strand_id
1 'polypeptide(L)'
;MDQYCILGRIGEGAHGIVFKAKHVETGEIVALKKVALRRLEDGIPNQALREIKALQEIEDNQHVVQLKAVFPHGAGFVLAFEYMLSDLAEVVRHAQRPLGQAQVKSYLQMLLKGVAFCHANNIVHRDLKPANLLISASGQLKIADFGLARVFSPDGSRLYTHQVATRWYRAPELLYGARQYDQGVDLWAVGCILGELLNGSPLFPGENDIEQLCCVLRILGTPSPQVWPEITELPDYNKISFKEQAPVPLEEVLPDASPQALDLLGLFLLYPPRQRISASQVWNEVSGTKELWRQLCLRRWSSCKTSQMTLGTQTWKEYYLCRSELEFRMECGRPEKDFICKAIAGHTGEIDELAYISTKECRFDGQEKSMVCTVSSDSTVRAWDVQEGTEIWSSPLQPAALVNVVTFPRLQLAITVDERGLIKVWGAENGWEQASFRLPTFSSALQACEHPEGPFLLFLLSSAFLPFLSLFQVPAMVQLRRS
;
A
#
# COMPACT_ATOMS: atom_id res chain seq x y z
N MET A 1 2.69 12.73 -34.89
CA MET A 1 3.83 13.44 -34.29
C MET A 1 3.51 14.88 -34.00
N ASP A 2 2.57 15.46 -34.74
CA ASP A 2 2.17 16.90 -34.65
C ASP A 2 1.55 17.29 -33.29
N GLN A 3 1.09 16.27 -32.53
CA GLN A 3 0.57 16.45 -31.18
C GLN A 3 1.68 16.56 -30.11
N TYR A 4 2.96 16.38 -30.47
CA TYR A 4 4.06 16.39 -29.54
C TYR A 4 5.19 17.32 -29.98
N CYS A 5 5.62 18.20 -29.08
CA CYS A 5 6.82 19.04 -29.23
C CYS A 5 8.01 18.30 -28.62
N ILE A 6 9.01 17.94 -29.42
CA ILE A 6 10.23 17.25 -28.95
C ILE A 6 11.10 18.26 -28.20
N LEU A 7 11.44 17.93 -26.94
CA LEU A 7 12.28 18.75 -26.07
C LEU A 7 13.76 18.32 -26.09
N GLY A 8 14.04 17.05 -26.40
CA GLY A 8 15.39 16.53 -26.47
C GLY A 8 15.44 15.00 -26.54
N ARG A 9 16.61 14.46 -26.89
CA ARG A 9 16.89 13.03 -26.84
C ARG A 9 17.32 12.65 -25.41
N ILE A 10 16.74 11.59 -24.84
CA ILE A 10 17.01 11.15 -23.47
C ILE A 10 17.59 9.74 -23.39
N GLY A 11 17.53 8.96 -24.47
CA GLY A 11 18.08 7.62 -24.47
C GLY A 11 18.23 7.05 -25.89
N GLU A 12 19.15 6.07 -25.99
CA GLU A 12 19.30 5.20 -27.14
C GLU A 12 19.55 3.80 -26.63
N GLY A 13 18.76 2.84 -27.05
CA GLY A 13 18.88 1.45 -26.65
C GLY A 13 18.76 0.52 -27.86
N ALA A 14 18.90 -0.78 -27.62
CA ALA A 14 18.74 -1.83 -28.62
C ALA A 14 17.37 -1.77 -29.34
N HIS A 15 16.40 -1.06 -28.77
CA HIS A 15 15.00 -1.02 -29.20
C HIS A 15 14.57 0.31 -29.81
N GLY A 16 15.49 1.26 -30.00
CA GLY A 16 15.21 2.55 -30.63
C GLY A 16 15.71 3.76 -29.81
N ILE A 17 15.37 4.94 -30.35
CA ILE A 17 15.73 6.24 -29.75
C ILE A 17 14.55 6.72 -28.92
N VAL A 18 14.82 7.21 -27.71
CA VAL A 18 13.81 7.79 -26.80
C VAL A 18 13.97 9.29 -26.72
N PHE A 19 12.89 10.02 -26.90
CA PHE A 19 12.82 11.48 -26.81
C PHE A 19 11.95 11.91 -25.64
N LYS A 20 12.35 12.95 -24.92
CA LYS A 20 11.47 13.74 -24.06
C LYS A 20 10.65 14.67 -24.94
N ALA A 21 9.34 14.70 -24.75
CA ALA A 21 8.44 15.55 -25.52
C ALA A 21 7.33 16.11 -24.63
N LYS A 22 6.69 17.18 -25.10
CA LYS A 22 5.52 17.79 -24.47
C LYS A 22 4.32 17.59 -25.39
N HIS A 23 3.22 17.07 -24.86
CA HIS A 23 1.96 17.00 -25.56
C HIS A 23 1.39 18.42 -25.75
N VAL A 24 1.06 18.79 -26.97
CA VAL A 24 0.75 20.19 -27.32
C VAL A 24 -0.53 20.69 -26.63
N GLU A 25 -1.58 19.87 -26.59
CA GLU A 25 -2.87 20.24 -26.00
C GLU A 25 -2.89 20.21 -24.50
N THR A 26 -2.36 19.13 -23.90
CA THR A 26 -2.42 18.92 -22.44
C THR A 26 -1.25 19.53 -21.68
N GLY A 27 -0.16 19.83 -22.38
CA GLY A 27 1.09 20.29 -21.76
C GLY A 27 1.87 19.19 -21.03
N GLU A 28 1.38 17.95 -21.06
CA GLU A 28 1.97 16.83 -20.35
C GLU A 28 3.35 16.45 -20.92
N ILE A 29 4.31 16.14 -20.05
CA ILE A 29 5.63 15.66 -20.46
C ILE A 29 5.58 14.14 -20.59
N VAL A 30 6.06 13.63 -21.73
CA VAL A 30 6.03 12.21 -22.10
C VAL A 30 7.40 11.77 -22.62
N ALA A 31 7.65 10.45 -22.61
CA ALA A 31 8.76 9.80 -23.27
C ALA A 31 8.27 9.13 -24.57
N LEU A 32 8.83 9.52 -25.69
CA LEU A 32 8.49 8.97 -27.01
C LEU A 32 9.58 7.99 -27.46
N LYS A 33 9.26 6.70 -27.49
CA LYS A 33 10.15 5.62 -27.98
C LYS A 33 9.85 5.35 -29.45
N LYS A 34 10.79 5.69 -30.35
CA LYS A 34 10.68 5.41 -31.78
C LYS A 34 11.14 3.98 -32.06
N VAL A 35 10.27 3.18 -32.65
CA VAL A 35 10.55 1.83 -33.10
C VAL A 35 10.58 1.80 -34.64
N ALA A 36 11.78 1.65 -35.22
CA ALA A 36 11.93 1.57 -36.67
C ALA A 36 11.54 0.18 -37.19
N LEU A 37 10.86 0.14 -38.33
CA LEU A 37 10.69 -1.08 -39.10
C LEU A 37 11.98 -1.35 -39.90
N ARG A 38 12.52 -2.56 -39.84
CA ARG A 38 13.68 -2.93 -40.64
C ARG A 38 13.36 -3.01 -42.13
N ARG A 39 12.15 -3.48 -42.48
CA ARG A 39 11.55 -3.47 -43.82
C ARG A 39 10.05 -3.26 -43.68
N LEU A 40 9.44 -2.54 -44.60
CA LEU A 40 7.98 -2.31 -44.63
C LEU A 40 7.20 -3.64 -44.74
N GLU A 41 7.78 -4.63 -45.40
CA GLU A 41 7.18 -5.93 -45.66
C GLU A 41 7.18 -6.84 -44.40
N ASP A 42 8.11 -6.62 -43.46
CA ASP A 42 8.24 -7.45 -42.25
C ASP A 42 7.20 -7.11 -41.16
N GLY A 43 6.45 -6.03 -41.33
CA GLY A 43 5.45 -5.55 -40.37
C GLY A 43 6.07 -5.01 -39.06
N ILE A 44 5.25 -4.87 -38.03
CA ILE A 44 5.70 -4.39 -36.71
C ILE A 44 6.65 -5.42 -36.08
N PRO A 45 7.85 -5.01 -35.58
CA PRO A 45 8.75 -5.92 -34.89
C PRO A 45 8.04 -6.70 -33.79
N ASN A 46 8.19 -8.02 -33.78
CA ASN A 46 7.56 -8.88 -32.78
C ASN A 46 7.80 -8.44 -31.33
N GLN A 47 8.92 -7.77 -31.09
CA GLN A 47 9.30 -7.23 -29.80
C GLN A 47 8.43 -6.04 -29.40
N ALA A 48 8.20 -5.10 -30.33
CA ALA A 48 7.30 -3.98 -30.08
C ALA A 48 5.84 -4.42 -29.88
N LEU A 49 5.38 -5.41 -30.70
CA LEU A 49 4.05 -6.02 -30.52
C LEU A 49 3.91 -6.67 -29.14
N ARG A 50 4.95 -7.34 -28.64
CA ARG A 50 4.95 -7.96 -27.29
C ARG A 50 4.89 -6.90 -26.21
N GLU A 51 5.70 -5.84 -26.32
CA GLU A 51 5.70 -4.72 -25.38
C GLU A 51 4.32 -4.07 -25.31
N ILE A 52 3.73 -3.73 -26.46
CA ILE A 52 2.38 -3.16 -26.55
C ILE A 52 1.35 -4.11 -25.93
N LYS A 53 1.35 -5.37 -26.33
CA LYS A 53 0.38 -6.35 -25.85
C LYS A 53 0.49 -6.59 -24.34
N ALA A 54 1.70 -6.77 -23.83
CA ALA A 54 1.93 -6.93 -22.41
C ALA A 54 1.44 -5.69 -21.62
N LEU A 55 1.75 -4.49 -22.09
CA LEU A 55 1.34 -3.25 -21.42
C LEU A 55 -0.16 -2.96 -21.55
N GLN A 56 -0.82 -3.45 -22.59
CA GLN A 56 -2.29 -3.37 -22.74
C GLN A 56 -3.02 -4.38 -21.83
N GLU A 57 -2.43 -5.53 -21.58
CA GLU A 57 -2.95 -6.53 -20.64
C GLU A 57 -2.72 -6.12 -19.17
N ILE A 58 -1.76 -5.21 -18.91
CA ILE A 58 -1.45 -4.66 -17.57
C ILE A 58 -2.04 -3.25 -17.47
N GLU A 59 -3.35 -3.14 -17.31
CA GLU A 59 -3.99 -1.84 -17.11
C GLU A 59 -3.72 -1.31 -15.69
N ASP A 60 -3.34 -0.03 -15.61
CA ASP A 60 -3.31 0.85 -14.43
C ASP A 60 -2.64 0.29 -13.15
N ASN A 61 -1.36 -0.08 -13.25
CA ASN A 61 -0.58 -0.35 -12.04
C ASN A 61 0.45 0.75 -11.77
N GLN A 62 0.44 1.30 -10.57
CA GLN A 62 1.36 2.38 -10.17
C GLN A 62 2.85 1.97 -10.17
N HIS A 63 3.17 0.67 -10.28
CA HIS A 63 4.53 0.13 -10.31
C HIS A 63 4.96 -0.38 -11.68
N VAL A 64 4.15 -0.14 -12.73
CA VAL A 64 4.46 -0.41 -14.13
C VAL A 64 4.37 0.90 -14.91
N VAL A 65 5.31 1.13 -15.82
CA VAL A 65 5.31 2.33 -16.66
C VAL A 65 4.07 2.36 -17.56
N GLN A 66 3.35 3.48 -17.56
CA GLN A 66 2.12 3.63 -18.32
C GLN A 66 2.39 3.90 -19.81
N LEU A 67 1.84 3.06 -20.68
CA LEU A 67 1.76 3.32 -22.12
C LEU A 67 0.55 4.20 -22.40
N LYS A 68 0.78 5.47 -22.83
CA LYS A 68 -0.27 6.46 -23.06
C LYS A 68 -0.85 6.41 -24.47
N ALA A 69 0.00 6.19 -25.47
CA ALA A 69 -0.44 6.13 -26.87
C ALA A 69 0.53 5.33 -27.73
N VAL A 70 0.00 4.77 -28.80
CA VAL A 70 0.75 4.12 -29.88
C VAL A 70 0.28 4.70 -31.21
N PHE A 71 1.18 5.21 -32.02
CA PHE A 71 0.81 5.78 -33.31
C PHE A 71 1.89 5.56 -34.39
N PRO A 72 1.51 5.46 -35.67
CA PRO A 72 2.46 5.32 -36.76
C PRO A 72 3.25 6.61 -36.98
N HIS A 73 4.52 6.50 -37.34
CA HIS A 73 5.37 7.64 -37.71
C HIS A 73 6.49 7.24 -38.65
N GLY A 74 6.50 7.79 -39.86
CA GLY A 74 7.44 7.40 -40.93
C GLY A 74 7.29 5.92 -41.28
N ALA A 75 8.40 5.23 -41.37
CA ALA A 75 8.45 3.77 -41.59
C ALA A 75 8.41 2.97 -40.28
N GLY A 76 7.80 3.47 -39.22
CA GLY A 76 7.77 2.81 -37.92
C GLY A 76 6.61 3.24 -37.04
N PHE A 77 6.78 2.99 -35.76
CA PHE A 77 5.81 3.34 -34.71
C PHE A 77 6.48 4.16 -33.62
N VAL A 78 5.67 4.97 -32.94
CA VAL A 78 6.05 5.69 -31.73
C VAL A 78 5.18 5.20 -30.59
N LEU A 79 5.82 4.81 -29.51
CA LEU A 79 5.19 4.49 -28.22
C LEU A 79 5.36 5.70 -27.30
N ALA A 80 4.27 6.27 -26.85
CA ALA A 80 4.26 7.37 -25.90
C ALA A 80 4.06 6.82 -24.48
N PHE A 81 5.05 7.00 -23.61
CA PHE A 81 5.03 6.61 -22.22
C PHE A 81 4.95 7.82 -21.30
N GLU A 82 4.53 7.62 -20.05
CA GLU A 82 4.76 8.59 -19.00
C GLU A 82 6.25 8.91 -18.87
N TYR A 83 6.59 10.16 -18.55
CA TYR A 83 7.98 10.58 -18.41
C TYR A 83 8.51 10.24 -17.03
N MET A 84 9.63 9.54 -17.01
CA MET A 84 10.35 9.17 -15.78
C MET A 84 11.67 9.95 -15.71
N LEU A 85 12.06 10.36 -14.50
CA LEU A 85 13.17 11.28 -14.29
C LEU A 85 14.54 10.60 -14.45
N SER A 86 14.66 9.36 -13.94
CA SER A 86 15.91 8.60 -13.86
C SER A 86 15.61 7.10 -13.88
N ASP A 87 16.63 6.27 -13.81
CA ASP A 87 16.54 4.83 -13.57
C ASP A 87 17.34 4.41 -12.34
N LEU A 88 17.11 3.20 -11.85
CA LEU A 88 17.74 2.71 -10.62
C LEU A 88 19.25 2.49 -10.80
N ALA A 89 19.73 2.16 -12.01
CA ALA A 89 21.17 2.02 -12.28
C ALA A 89 21.88 3.37 -12.15
N GLU A 90 21.24 4.45 -12.59
CA GLU A 90 21.74 5.81 -12.42
C GLU A 90 21.77 6.20 -10.95
N VAL A 91 20.70 5.88 -10.19
CA VAL A 91 20.64 6.12 -8.74
C VAL A 91 21.79 5.40 -8.02
N VAL A 92 22.04 4.13 -8.31
CA VAL A 92 23.13 3.35 -7.69
C VAL A 92 24.49 3.92 -8.08
N ARG A 93 24.71 4.24 -9.36
CA ARG A 93 25.98 4.75 -9.89
C ARG A 93 26.37 6.11 -9.29
N HIS A 94 25.42 7.00 -9.09
CA HIS A 94 25.66 8.34 -8.57
C HIS A 94 25.54 8.46 -7.06
N ALA A 95 25.26 7.37 -6.35
CA ALA A 95 25.26 7.36 -4.90
C ALA A 95 26.68 7.60 -4.36
N GLN A 96 26.90 8.68 -3.64
CA GLN A 96 28.19 9.01 -3.01
C GLN A 96 28.57 8.05 -1.86
N ARG A 97 27.62 7.26 -1.40
CA ARG A 97 27.70 6.24 -0.35
C ARG A 97 26.65 5.16 -0.64
N PRO A 98 26.79 3.95 -0.09
CA PRO A 98 25.77 2.91 -0.20
C PRO A 98 24.38 3.44 0.19
N LEU A 99 23.34 2.96 -0.49
CA LEU A 99 21.97 3.37 -0.21
C LEU A 99 21.59 3.00 1.23
N GLY A 100 20.92 3.91 1.91
CA GLY A 100 20.42 3.63 3.26
C GLY A 100 19.37 2.50 3.28
N GLN A 101 19.31 1.74 4.37
CA GLN A 101 18.38 0.61 4.51
C GLN A 101 16.93 0.96 4.17
N ALA A 102 16.47 2.16 4.54
CA ALA A 102 15.12 2.63 4.24
C ALA A 102 14.89 2.81 2.73
N GLN A 103 15.91 3.29 1.99
CA GLN A 103 15.85 3.45 0.54
C GLN A 103 15.82 2.10 -0.16
N VAL A 104 16.72 1.17 0.23
CA VAL A 104 16.75 -0.21 -0.30
C VAL A 104 15.39 -0.89 -0.08
N LYS A 105 14.85 -0.84 1.14
CA LYS A 105 13.52 -1.39 1.45
C LYS A 105 12.41 -0.77 0.60
N SER A 106 12.44 0.55 0.41
CA SER A 106 11.42 1.26 -0.38
C SER A 106 11.48 0.83 -1.85
N TYR A 107 12.66 0.80 -2.46
CA TYR A 107 12.80 0.36 -3.86
C TYR A 107 12.44 -1.10 -4.05
N LEU A 108 12.91 -1.99 -3.17
CA LEU A 108 12.56 -3.40 -3.21
C LEU A 108 11.04 -3.62 -3.06
N GLN A 109 10.40 -2.90 -2.16
CA GLN A 109 8.95 -2.99 -1.96
C GLN A 109 8.16 -2.61 -3.22
N MET A 110 8.54 -1.52 -3.88
CA MET A 110 7.91 -1.07 -5.13
C MET A 110 8.14 -2.08 -6.26
N LEU A 111 9.37 -2.59 -6.38
CA LEU A 111 9.74 -3.62 -7.36
C LEU A 111 8.89 -4.89 -7.15
N LEU A 112 8.82 -5.39 -5.93
CA LEU A 112 8.05 -6.60 -5.60
C LEU A 112 6.55 -6.45 -5.90
N LYS A 113 5.97 -5.28 -5.64
CA LYS A 113 4.57 -5.00 -6.00
C LYS A 113 4.36 -5.07 -7.52
N GLY A 114 5.27 -4.47 -8.29
CA GLY A 114 5.21 -4.53 -9.74
C GLY A 114 5.38 -5.94 -10.28
N VAL A 115 6.36 -6.71 -9.77
CA VAL A 115 6.61 -8.09 -10.17
C VAL A 115 5.44 -9.00 -9.79
N ALA A 116 4.91 -8.88 -8.56
CA ALA A 116 3.75 -9.65 -8.12
C ALA A 116 2.52 -9.40 -9.02
N PHE A 117 2.31 -8.15 -9.42
CA PHE A 117 1.23 -7.79 -10.33
C PHE A 117 1.42 -8.40 -11.73
N CYS A 118 2.62 -8.31 -12.31
CA CYS A 118 2.93 -8.95 -13.59
C CYS A 118 2.70 -10.47 -13.53
N HIS A 119 3.20 -11.12 -12.49
CA HIS A 119 3.09 -12.57 -12.29
C HIS A 119 1.64 -13.01 -12.05
N ALA A 120 0.82 -12.22 -11.34
CA ALA A 120 -0.61 -12.49 -11.16
C ALA A 120 -1.39 -12.42 -12.49
N ASN A 121 -0.91 -11.63 -13.46
CA ASN A 121 -1.43 -11.56 -14.82
C ASN A 121 -0.72 -12.52 -15.79
N ASN A 122 0.01 -13.53 -15.29
CA ASN A 122 0.77 -14.49 -16.05
C ASN A 122 1.82 -13.87 -16.99
N ILE A 123 2.37 -12.71 -16.66
CA ILE A 123 3.41 -12.05 -17.44
C ILE A 123 4.74 -12.22 -16.71
N VAL A 124 5.73 -12.79 -17.41
CA VAL A 124 7.12 -12.87 -16.99
C VAL A 124 7.92 -11.83 -17.76
N HIS A 125 8.60 -10.94 -17.05
CA HIS A 125 9.32 -9.80 -17.66
C HIS A 125 10.58 -10.23 -18.40
N ARG A 126 11.41 -11.09 -17.79
CA ARG A 126 12.62 -11.72 -18.34
C ARG A 126 13.81 -10.80 -18.63
N ASP A 127 13.73 -9.52 -18.31
CA ASP A 127 14.85 -8.59 -18.40
C ASP A 127 14.81 -7.54 -17.26
N LEU A 128 14.51 -8.00 -16.04
CA LEU A 128 14.62 -7.16 -14.87
C LEU A 128 16.09 -6.83 -14.60
N LYS A 129 16.39 -5.53 -14.51
CA LYS A 129 17.70 -4.96 -14.20
C LYS A 129 17.51 -3.51 -13.75
N PRO A 130 18.46 -2.91 -13.02
CA PRO A 130 18.34 -1.54 -12.55
C PRO A 130 18.01 -0.51 -13.63
N ALA A 131 18.55 -0.66 -14.85
CA ALA A 131 18.28 0.24 -15.97
C ALA A 131 16.84 0.18 -16.51
N ASN A 132 16.11 -0.91 -16.25
CA ASN A 132 14.70 -1.09 -16.61
C ASN A 132 13.74 -0.77 -15.46
N LEU A 133 14.26 -0.26 -14.34
CA LEU A 133 13.50 0.20 -13.18
C LEU A 133 13.56 1.72 -13.12
N LEU A 134 12.52 2.36 -13.66
CA LEU A 134 12.48 3.81 -13.80
C LEU A 134 11.96 4.46 -12.53
N ILE A 135 12.47 5.66 -12.26
CA ILE A 135 12.12 6.46 -11.07
C ILE A 135 11.43 7.73 -11.50
N SER A 136 10.24 7.97 -10.98
CA SER A 136 9.48 9.20 -11.23
C SER A 136 10.03 10.37 -10.41
N ALA A 137 9.60 11.58 -10.71
CA ALA A 137 9.93 12.79 -9.94
C ALA A 137 9.45 12.71 -8.48
N SER A 138 8.44 11.89 -8.17
CA SER A 138 7.96 11.63 -6.81
C SER A 138 8.71 10.51 -6.07
N GLY A 139 9.75 9.90 -6.70
CA GLY A 139 10.48 8.77 -6.13
C GLY A 139 9.80 7.42 -6.30
N GLN A 140 8.73 7.34 -7.11
CA GLN A 140 8.03 6.09 -7.40
C GLN A 140 8.84 5.26 -8.39
N LEU A 141 9.15 4.00 -8.03
CA LEU A 141 9.78 3.03 -8.92
C LEU A 141 8.71 2.34 -9.78
N LYS A 142 8.97 2.23 -11.08
CA LYS A 142 8.13 1.53 -12.06
C LYS A 142 8.94 0.64 -12.97
N ILE A 143 8.41 -0.55 -13.25
CA ILE A 143 9.00 -1.52 -14.19
C ILE A 143 8.74 -1.05 -15.61
N ALA A 144 9.76 -1.06 -16.46
CA ALA A 144 9.72 -0.63 -17.85
C ALA A 144 10.40 -1.65 -18.78
N ASP A 145 10.28 -1.44 -20.09
CA ASP A 145 10.86 -2.25 -21.17
C ASP A 145 10.40 -3.70 -21.21
N PHE A 146 9.12 -3.89 -21.51
CA PHE A 146 8.47 -5.20 -21.68
C PHE A 146 8.79 -5.88 -23.04
N GLY A 147 9.80 -5.41 -23.75
CA GLY A 147 10.17 -5.95 -25.08
C GLY A 147 10.58 -7.43 -25.08
N LEU A 148 11.07 -7.96 -23.96
CA LEU A 148 11.34 -9.37 -23.76
C LEU A 148 10.23 -10.11 -23.00
N ALA A 149 9.20 -9.41 -22.50
CA ALA A 149 8.12 -10.01 -21.72
C ALA A 149 7.34 -11.08 -22.51
N ARG A 150 6.78 -12.03 -21.79
CA ARG A 150 5.94 -13.10 -22.35
C ARG A 150 4.76 -13.38 -21.42
N VAL A 151 3.62 -13.63 -22.04
CA VAL A 151 2.51 -14.29 -21.37
C VAL A 151 2.89 -15.74 -21.12
N PHE A 152 2.91 -16.11 -19.87
CA PHE A 152 3.29 -17.44 -19.40
C PHE A 152 2.14 -18.43 -19.66
N SER A 153 2.47 -19.66 -20.09
CA SER A 153 1.50 -20.73 -20.20
C SER A 153 1.50 -21.55 -18.91
N PRO A 154 0.39 -21.56 -18.15
CA PRO A 154 0.35 -22.27 -16.86
C PRO A 154 0.60 -23.78 -16.96
N ASP A 155 0.37 -24.38 -18.15
CA ASP A 155 0.54 -25.79 -18.43
C ASP A 155 2.00 -26.20 -18.75
N GLY A 156 2.94 -25.23 -18.79
CA GLY A 156 4.35 -25.47 -19.04
C GLY A 156 4.67 -26.00 -20.45
N SER A 157 3.68 -26.05 -21.37
CA SER A 157 3.81 -26.67 -22.69
C SER A 157 4.66 -25.90 -23.69
N ARG A 158 4.96 -24.60 -23.42
CA ARG A 158 5.67 -23.74 -24.37
C ARG A 158 7.17 -23.70 -24.10
N LEU A 159 7.93 -23.85 -25.19
CA LEU A 159 9.38 -23.64 -25.20
C LEU A 159 9.69 -22.14 -25.37
N TYR A 160 10.60 -21.64 -24.58
CA TYR A 160 11.05 -20.26 -24.62
C TYR A 160 12.52 -20.16 -25.04
N THR A 161 12.94 -18.96 -25.48
CA THR A 161 14.35 -18.72 -25.79
C THR A 161 15.13 -18.58 -24.48
N HIS A 162 16.24 -19.28 -24.32
CA HIS A 162 17.10 -19.19 -23.15
C HIS A 162 17.98 -17.94 -23.16
N GLN A 163 18.26 -17.35 -24.33
CA GLN A 163 19.04 -16.11 -24.49
C GLN A 163 18.16 -14.89 -24.21
N VAL A 164 17.67 -14.77 -22.99
CA VAL A 164 16.92 -13.63 -22.47
C VAL A 164 17.60 -13.11 -21.20
N ALA A 165 17.21 -11.95 -20.75
CA ALA A 165 17.77 -11.21 -19.65
C ALA A 165 19.21 -10.69 -19.92
N THR A 166 19.55 -9.58 -19.27
CA THR A 166 20.92 -9.08 -19.22
C THR A 166 21.74 -10.05 -18.37
N ARG A 167 22.94 -10.41 -18.83
CA ARG A 167 23.73 -11.53 -18.29
C ARG A 167 23.88 -11.50 -16.77
N TRP A 168 24.21 -10.36 -16.17
CA TRP A 168 24.43 -10.24 -14.72
C TRP A 168 23.23 -10.59 -13.86
N TYR A 169 22.02 -10.55 -14.44
CA TYR A 169 20.74 -10.84 -13.78
C TYR A 169 20.11 -12.12 -14.30
N ARG A 170 20.83 -12.88 -15.15
CA ARG A 170 20.34 -14.10 -15.77
C ARG A 170 20.39 -15.27 -14.79
N ALA A 171 19.26 -15.94 -14.62
CA ALA A 171 19.14 -17.08 -13.73
C ALA A 171 19.97 -18.30 -14.20
N PRO A 172 20.48 -19.14 -13.27
CA PRO A 172 21.34 -20.28 -13.59
C PRO A 172 20.72 -21.26 -14.58
N GLU A 173 19.43 -21.54 -14.47
CA GLU A 173 18.73 -22.42 -15.42
C GLU A 173 18.82 -21.92 -16.87
N LEU A 174 18.77 -20.60 -17.09
CA LEU A 174 18.95 -20.00 -18.42
C LEU A 174 20.39 -20.12 -18.91
N LEU A 175 21.37 -20.00 -18.00
CA LEU A 175 22.79 -20.17 -18.32
C LEU A 175 23.12 -21.64 -18.68
N TYR A 176 22.39 -22.60 -18.09
CA TYR A 176 22.45 -24.01 -18.46
C TYR A 176 21.52 -24.38 -19.63
N GLY A 177 20.99 -23.39 -20.36
CA GLY A 177 20.26 -23.59 -21.62
C GLY A 177 18.79 -24.00 -21.48
N ALA A 178 18.18 -23.85 -20.31
CA ALA A 178 16.78 -24.19 -20.11
C ALA A 178 15.87 -23.45 -21.11
N ARG A 179 14.97 -24.20 -21.75
CA ARG A 179 13.94 -23.67 -22.65
C ARG A 179 12.55 -23.69 -22.01
N GLN A 180 12.39 -24.48 -20.96
CA GLN A 180 11.22 -24.45 -20.08
C GLN A 180 11.65 -23.80 -18.79
N TYR A 181 11.08 -22.66 -18.45
CA TYR A 181 11.34 -21.91 -17.23
C TYR A 181 10.10 -21.11 -16.85
N ASP A 182 10.04 -20.65 -15.63
CA ASP A 182 8.88 -20.01 -15.03
C ASP A 182 9.19 -18.59 -14.53
N GLN A 183 8.30 -18.07 -13.67
CA GLN A 183 8.44 -16.79 -13.01
C GLN A 183 9.71 -16.67 -12.14
N GLY A 184 10.32 -17.79 -11.80
CA GLY A 184 11.55 -17.86 -11.01
C GLY A 184 12.72 -17.09 -11.62
N VAL A 185 12.76 -16.91 -12.96
CA VAL A 185 13.81 -16.11 -13.61
C VAL A 185 13.75 -14.63 -13.22
N ASP A 186 12.55 -14.08 -13.03
CA ASP A 186 12.38 -12.71 -12.55
C ASP A 186 12.74 -12.60 -11.06
N LEU A 187 12.43 -13.62 -10.25
CA LEU A 187 12.75 -13.63 -8.81
C LEU A 187 14.26 -13.72 -8.58
N TRP A 188 14.98 -14.49 -9.39
CA TRP A 188 16.44 -14.47 -9.40
C TRP A 188 16.98 -13.05 -9.69
N ALA A 189 16.45 -12.40 -10.74
CA ALA A 189 16.85 -11.05 -11.09
C ALA A 189 16.55 -10.05 -9.96
N VAL A 190 15.41 -10.18 -9.26
CA VAL A 190 15.10 -9.38 -8.05
C VAL A 190 16.15 -9.60 -6.97
N GLY A 191 16.59 -10.83 -6.74
CA GLY A 191 17.68 -11.15 -5.82
C GLY A 191 19.00 -10.46 -6.22
N CYS A 192 19.37 -10.53 -7.50
CA CYS A 192 20.57 -9.83 -8.01
C CYS A 192 20.48 -8.31 -7.82
N ILE A 193 19.31 -7.71 -8.08
CA ILE A 193 19.06 -6.28 -7.88
C ILE A 193 19.16 -5.93 -6.38
N LEU A 194 18.57 -6.74 -5.50
CA LEU A 194 18.70 -6.54 -4.05
C LEU A 194 20.15 -6.58 -3.61
N GLY A 195 20.91 -7.59 -4.04
CA GLY A 195 22.35 -7.69 -3.76
C GLY A 195 23.13 -6.46 -4.23
N GLU A 196 22.83 -5.94 -5.43
CA GLU A 196 23.43 -4.72 -5.97
C GLU A 196 23.06 -3.46 -5.17
N LEU A 197 21.81 -3.33 -4.72
CA LEU A 197 21.38 -2.21 -3.86
C LEU A 197 22.09 -2.23 -2.49
N LEU A 198 22.33 -3.42 -1.94
CA LEU A 198 23.05 -3.60 -0.67
C LEU A 198 24.55 -3.36 -0.81
N ASN A 199 25.15 -3.72 -1.96
CA ASN A 199 26.58 -3.68 -2.19
C ASN A 199 27.08 -2.41 -2.91
N GLY A 200 26.17 -1.72 -3.63
CA GLY A 200 26.52 -0.59 -4.51
C GLY A 200 27.16 -1.01 -5.85
N SER A 201 27.32 -2.32 -6.10
CA SER A 201 27.84 -2.89 -7.34
C SER A 201 27.19 -4.24 -7.64
N PRO A 202 27.16 -4.69 -8.91
CA PRO A 202 26.53 -5.96 -9.29
C PRO A 202 27.11 -7.16 -8.53
N LEU A 203 26.23 -8.07 -8.13
CA LEU A 203 26.61 -9.25 -7.34
C LEU A 203 27.35 -10.31 -8.19
N PHE A 204 26.97 -10.47 -9.46
CA PHE A 204 27.52 -11.46 -10.39
C PHE A 204 27.91 -10.82 -11.73
N PRO A 205 29.05 -10.09 -11.84
CA PRO A 205 29.41 -9.34 -13.04
C PRO A 205 30.25 -10.16 -14.03
N GLY A 206 29.66 -11.20 -14.64
CA GLY A 206 30.35 -12.05 -15.65
C GLY A 206 30.40 -11.40 -17.03
N GLU A 207 31.53 -11.52 -17.74
CA GLU A 207 31.72 -10.97 -19.10
C GLU A 207 31.15 -11.88 -20.19
N ASN A 208 31.05 -13.18 -19.93
CA ASN A 208 30.43 -14.19 -20.80
C ASN A 208 29.60 -15.18 -19.97
N ASP A 209 28.86 -16.09 -20.60
CA ASP A 209 27.92 -16.97 -19.89
C ASP A 209 28.64 -17.97 -18.97
N ILE A 210 29.85 -18.44 -19.33
CA ILE A 210 30.65 -19.33 -18.49
C ILE A 210 31.17 -18.59 -17.26
N GLU A 211 31.68 -17.39 -17.45
CA GLU A 211 32.16 -16.55 -16.35
C GLU A 211 31.01 -16.11 -15.43
N GLN A 212 29.85 -15.86 -16.01
CA GLN A 212 28.63 -15.58 -15.22
C GLN A 212 28.30 -16.75 -14.30
N LEU A 213 28.35 -18.00 -14.81
CA LEU A 213 28.21 -19.18 -13.96
C LEU A 213 29.34 -19.24 -12.92
N CYS A 214 30.59 -18.99 -13.29
CA CYS A 214 31.69 -18.97 -12.33
C CYS A 214 31.47 -17.95 -11.20
N CYS A 215 30.93 -16.75 -11.50
CA CYS A 215 30.61 -15.75 -10.49
C CYS A 215 29.53 -16.26 -9.51
N VAL A 216 28.49 -16.93 -10.04
CA VAL A 216 27.43 -17.52 -9.21
C VAL A 216 27.99 -18.64 -8.33
N LEU A 217 28.72 -19.60 -8.93
CA LEU A 217 29.29 -20.76 -8.22
C LEU A 217 30.27 -20.35 -7.13
N ARG A 218 31.03 -19.27 -7.34
CA ARG A 218 31.99 -18.75 -6.36
C ARG A 218 31.31 -18.30 -5.07
N ILE A 219 30.09 -17.78 -5.17
CA ILE A 219 29.33 -17.29 -4.00
C ILE A 219 28.41 -18.40 -3.47
N LEU A 220 27.59 -19.01 -4.33
CA LEU A 220 26.55 -19.94 -3.89
C LEU A 220 27.03 -21.41 -3.82
N GLY A 221 28.26 -21.69 -4.21
CA GLY A 221 28.80 -23.04 -4.32
C GLY A 221 28.33 -23.77 -5.58
N THR A 222 28.93 -24.92 -5.86
CA THR A 222 28.57 -25.74 -7.03
C THR A 222 27.27 -26.51 -6.73
N PRO A 223 26.20 -26.35 -7.55
CA PRO A 223 24.96 -27.08 -7.32
C PRO A 223 25.15 -28.58 -7.58
N SER A 224 24.60 -29.37 -6.68
CA SER A 224 24.56 -30.83 -6.84
C SER A 224 23.13 -31.31 -7.17
N PRO A 225 22.96 -32.52 -7.77
CA PRO A 225 21.63 -33.08 -7.95
C PRO A 225 20.83 -33.30 -6.68
N GLN A 226 21.48 -33.33 -5.49
CA GLN A 226 20.80 -33.37 -4.21
C GLN A 226 20.12 -32.04 -3.88
N VAL A 227 20.74 -30.91 -4.24
CA VAL A 227 20.23 -29.56 -4.00
C VAL A 227 19.28 -29.14 -5.12
N TRP A 228 19.60 -29.52 -6.35
CA TRP A 228 18.81 -29.18 -7.54
C TRP A 228 18.65 -30.42 -8.45
N PRO A 229 17.65 -31.29 -8.19
CA PRO A 229 17.47 -32.54 -8.91
C PRO A 229 17.35 -32.37 -10.42
N GLU A 230 16.63 -31.35 -10.89
CA GLU A 230 16.36 -31.10 -12.31
C GLU A 230 17.57 -30.58 -13.08
N ILE A 231 18.70 -30.29 -12.43
CA ILE A 231 19.90 -29.74 -13.09
C ILE A 231 20.45 -30.68 -14.14
N THR A 232 20.33 -32.01 -13.94
CA THR A 232 20.82 -33.03 -14.85
C THR A 232 20.06 -33.08 -16.17
N GLU A 233 18.86 -32.54 -16.21
CA GLU A 233 17.98 -32.45 -17.39
C GLU A 233 18.28 -31.21 -18.23
N LEU A 234 19.08 -30.27 -17.72
CA LEU A 234 19.37 -29.02 -18.39
C LEU A 234 20.30 -29.25 -19.59
N PRO A 235 20.03 -28.64 -20.77
CA PRO A 235 20.71 -28.93 -22.05
C PRO A 235 22.23 -28.81 -22.02
N ASP A 236 22.76 -27.89 -21.22
CA ASP A 236 24.20 -27.57 -21.20
C ASP A 236 24.91 -28.07 -19.93
N TYR A 237 24.21 -28.67 -18.96
CA TYR A 237 24.80 -29.13 -17.70
C TYR A 237 25.94 -30.15 -17.94
N ASN A 238 25.70 -31.17 -18.74
CA ASN A 238 26.70 -32.20 -19.03
C ASN A 238 27.82 -31.72 -20.00
N LYS A 239 27.69 -30.53 -20.59
CA LYS A 239 28.68 -29.98 -21.52
C LYS A 239 29.69 -29.07 -20.81
N ILE A 240 29.38 -28.63 -19.59
CA ILE A 240 30.15 -27.69 -18.82
C ILE A 240 30.54 -28.34 -17.49
N SER A 241 31.83 -28.39 -17.21
CA SER A 241 32.35 -28.91 -15.94
C SER A 241 33.07 -27.81 -15.18
N PHE A 242 32.71 -27.67 -13.93
CA PHE A 242 33.37 -26.73 -13.00
C PHE A 242 34.03 -27.49 -11.85
N LYS A 243 35.10 -26.94 -11.33
CA LYS A 243 35.67 -27.41 -10.06
C LYS A 243 34.64 -27.17 -8.96
N GLU A 244 34.40 -28.17 -8.13
CA GLU A 244 33.51 -28.08 -7.00
C GLU A 244 33.95 -26.97 -6.05
N GLN A 245 33.03 -26.16 -5.63
CA GLN A 245 33.22 -25.02 -4.71
C GLN A 245 32.18 -25.10 -3.60
N ALA A 246 32.63 -24.87 -2.38
CA ALA A 246 31.72 -24.67 -1.23
C ALA A 246 31.05 -23.29 -1.32
N PRO A 247 29.80 -23.14 -0.84
CA PRO A 247 29.17 -21.84 -0.73
C PRO A 247 29.88 -20.93 0.25
N VAL A 248 29.94 -19.64 -0.06
CA VAL A 248 30.44 -18.60 0.85
C VAL A 248 29.24 -18.02 1.59
N PRO A 249 29.31 -17.88 2.93
CA PRO A 249 28.24 -17.22 3.70
C PRO A 249 27.97 -15.83 3.15
N LEU A 250 26.68 -15.46 2.98
CA LEU A 250 26.29 -14.16 2.43
C LEU A 250 26.75 -12.98 3.31
N GLU A 251 26.92 -13.18 4.60
CA GLU A 251 27.49 -12.21 5.54
C GLU A 251 28.96 -11.88 5.27
N GLU A 252 29.71 -12.79 4.66
CA GLU A 252 31.06 -12.52 4.20
C GLU A 252 31.09 -11.76 2.86
N VAL A 253 30.08 -11.99 2.01
CA VAL A 253 29.95 -11.32 0.71
C VAL A 253 29.43 -9.89 0.88
N LEU A 254 28.50 -9.68 1.83
CA LEU A 254 27.80 -8.42 2.09
C LEU A 254 27.84 -8.07 3.60
N PRO A 255 29.03 -7.73 4.14
CA PRO A 255 29.22 -7.58 5.59
C PRO A 255 28.42 -6.41 6.20
N ASP A 256 28.05 -5.42 5.40
CA ASP A 256 27.29 -4.24 5.85
C ASP A 256 25.77 -4.45 5.79
N ALA A 257 25.30 -5.59 5.28
CA ALA A 257 23.88 -5.89 5.17
C ALA A 257 23.32 -6.44 6.49
N SER A 258 22.05 -6.11 6.78
CA SER A 258 21.39 -6.67 7.96
C SER A 258 21.10 -8.18 7.80
N PRO A 259 21.11 -8.98 8.87
CA PRO A 259 20.79 -10.42 8.81
C PRO A 259 19.47 -10.69 8.07
N GLN A 260 18.43 -9.89 8.32
CA GLN A 260 17.12 -10.03 7.65
C GLN A 260 17.18 -9.79 6.15
N ALA A 261 18.07 -8.86 5.70
CA ALA A 261 18.26 -8.61 4.28
C ALA A 261 19.01 -9.77 3.61
N LEU A 262 19.98 -10.37 4.30
CA LEU A 262 20.71 -11.54 3.84
C LEU A 262 19.82 -12.79 3.78
N ASP A 263 18.98 -13.02 4.79
CA ASP A 263 17.99 -14.09 4.78
C ASP A 263 17.06 -13.97 3.57
N LEU A 264 16.51 -12.79 3.33
CA LEU A 264 15.64 -12.53 2.18
C LEU A 264 16.39 -12.72 0.86
N LEU A 265 17.63 -12.23 0.75
CA LEU A 265 18.47 -12.41 -0.42
C LEU A 265 18.68 -13.91 -0.72
N GLY A 266 18.95 -14.71 0.30
CA GLY A 266 19.10 -16.16 0.19
C GLY A 266 17.86 -16.87 -0.35
N LEU A 267 16.65 -16.39 -0.02
CA LEU A 267 15.40 -16.94 -0.53
C LEU A 267 15.15 -16.66 -2.02
N PHE A 268 15.74 -15.61 -2.58
CA PHE A 268 15.71 -15.34 -4.02
C PHE A 268 16.79 -16.11 -4.80
N LEU A 269 17.98 -16.25 -4.20
CA LEU A 269 19.16 -16.83 -4.87
C LEU A 269 19.27 -18.35 -4.69
N LEU A 270 18.15 -19.06 -4.82
CA LEU A 270 18.12 -20.51 -4.79
C LEU A 270 18.32 -21.08 -6.20
N TYR A 271 19.08 -22.19 -6.31
CA TYR A 271 19.28 -22.88 -7.58
C TYR A 271 17.96 -23.42 -8.16
N PRO A 272 17.13 -24.19 -7.41
CA PRO A 272 15.84 -24.64 -7.92
C PRO A 272 14.87 -23.46 -8.12
N PRO A 273 14.43 -23.17 -9.37
CA PRO A 273 13.58 -22.00 -9.65
C PRO A 273 12.27 -21.97 -8.85
N ARG A 274 11.66 -23.16 -8.66
CA ARG A 274 10.38 -23.32 -7.96
C ARG A 274 10.45 -23.11 -6.45
N GLN A 275 11.67 -23.15 -5.87
CA GLN A 275 11.88 -22.92 -4.44
C GLN A 275 12.14 -21.44 -4.13
N ARG A 276 12.39 -20.60 -5.14
CA ARG A 276 12.57 -19.16 -4.94
C ARG A 276 11.29 -18.55 -4.39
N ILE A 277 11.45 -17.69 -3.38
CA ILE A 277 10.32 -17.00 -2.76
C ILE A 277 9.59 -16.14 -3.80
N SER A 278 8.27 -16.27 -3.90
CA SER A 278 7.49 -15.43 -4.81
C SER A 278 7.37 -14.00 -4.30
N ALA A 279 7.19 -13.04 -5.20
CA ALA A 279 7.00 -11.65 -4.84
C ALA A 279 5.78 -11.44 -3.90
N SER A 280 4.72 -12.24 -4.08
CA SER A 280 3.54 -12.22 -3.22
C SER A 280 3.81 -12.78 -1.83
N GLN A 281 4.64 -13.84 -1.71
CA GLN A 281 5.04 -14.40 -0.42
C GLN A 281 5.90 -13.42 0.38
N VAL A 282 6.90 -12.78 -0.25
CA VAL A 282 7.70 -11.73 0.41
C VAL A 282 6.80 -10.63 0.94
N TRP A 283 5.83 -10.19 0.13
CA TRP A 283 4.87 -9.19 0.56
C TRP A 283 4.06 -9.66 1.76
N ASN A 284 3.61 -10.90 1.77
CA ASN A 284 2.84 -11.47 2.89
C ASN A 284 3.67 -11.62 4.15
N GLU A 285 4.93 -12.06 4.07
CA GLU A 285 5.83 -12.16 5.21
C GLU A 285 6.18 -10.78 5.79
N VAL A 286 6.59 -9.84 4.95
CA VAL A 286 6.83 -8.45 5.35
C VAL A 286 5.57 -7.81 5.90
N SER A 287 4.42 -8.06 5.26
CA SER A 287 3.11 -7.55 5.70
C SER A 287 2.56 -8.30 6.93
N GLY A 288 3.10 -9.45 7.27
CA GLY A 288 2.76 -10.21 8.49
C GLY A 288 3.37 -9.64 9.76
N THR A 289 4.36 -8.74 9.66
CA THR A 289 5.01 -8.17 10.85
C THR A 289 4.04 -7.23 11.59
N LYS A 290 3.74 -7.58 12.83
CA LYS A 290 2.82 -6.83 13.72
C LYS A 290 3.20 -5.34 13.78
N GLU A 291 4.48 -5.03 13.84
CA GLU A 291 4.97 -3.66 13.99
C GLU A 291 4.75 -2.82 12.72
N LEU A 292 4.88 -3.39 11.52
CA LEU A 292 4.58 -2.68 10.27
C LEU A 292 3.13 -2.17 10.25
N TRP A 293 2.18 -3.06 10.52
CA TRP A 293 0.75 -2.72 10.49
C TRP A 293 0.38 -1.74 11.59
N ARG A 294 0.99 -1.90 12.77
CA ARG A 294 0.85 -0.94 13.87
C ARG A 294 1.32 0.45 13.46
N GLN A 295 2.50 0.57 12.86
CA GLN A 295 3.02 1.87 12.39
C GLN A 295 2.16 2.48 11.28
N LEU A 296 1.64 1.68 10.35
CA LEU A 296 0.72 2.14 9.31
C LEU A 296 -0.58 2.71 9.93
N CYS A 297 -1.17 2.01 10.90
CA CYS A 297 -2.33 2.50 11.64
C CYS A 297 -2.03 3.81 12.37
N LEU A 298 -0.91 3.88 13.10
CA LEU A 298 -0.49 5.08 13.83
C LEU A 298 -0.24 6.30 12.93
N ARG A 299 0.22 6.08 11.69
CA ARG A 299 0.41 7.16 10.72
C ARG A 299 -0.89 7.64 10.11
N ARG A 300 -1.79 6.72 9.78
CA ARG A 300 -3.03 7.04 9.06
C ARG A 300 -4.11 7.58 9.98
N TRP A 301 -4.24 7.02 11.18
CA TRP A 301 -5.33 7.37 12.10
C TRP A 301 -4.80 7.86 13.45
N SER A 302 -5.16 9.10 13.79
CA SER A 302 -4.80 9.70 15.09
C SER A 302 -5.38 8.94 16.28
N SER A 303 -6.56 8.32 16.11
CA SER A 303 -7.20 7.48 17.12
C SER A 303 -6.37 6.26 17.55
N CYS A 304 -5.48 5.76 16.68
CA CYS A 304 -4.58 4.65 17.02
C CYS A 304 -3.41 5.06 17.95
N LYS A 305 -3.21 6.36 18.19
CA LYS A 305 -2.14 6.89 19.06
C LYS A 305 -2.48 6.84 20.55
N THR A 306 -3.71 6.50 20.91
CA THR A 306 -4.12 6.37 22.30
C THR A 306 -3.48 5.16 22.95
N SER A 307 -2.96 5.31 24.16
CA SER A 307 -2.26 4.25 24.93
C SER A 307 -3.17 3.08 25.33
N GLN A 308 -4.48 3.20 25.15
CA GLN A 308 -5.51 2.25 25.58
C GLN A 308 -6.15 1.49 24.41
N MET A 309 -5.64 1.63 23.17
CA MET A 309 -6.20 0.90 22.04
C MET A 309 -5.90 -0.59 22.14
N THR A 310 -6.94 -1.41 22.27
CA THR A 310 -6.87 -2.86 22.18
C THR A 310 -7.53 -3.33 20.87
N LEU A 311 -6.92 -4.31 20.21
CA LEU A 311 -7.43 -4.88 18.95
C LEU A 311 -8.36 -6.09 19.20
N GLY A 312 -8.62 -6.46 20.46
CA GLY A 312 -9.32 -7.69 20.77
C GLY A 312 -8.57 -8.91 20.23
N THR A 313 -9.27 -9.73 19.45
CA THR A 313 -8.71 -10.91 18.77
C THR A 313 -8.09 -10.59 17.41
N GLN A 314 -8.25 -9.36 16.89
CA GLN A 314 -7.75 -8.96 15.58
C GLN A 314 -6.25 -8.65 15.58
N THR A 315 -5.61 -8.89 14.44
CA THR A 315 -4.24 -8.43 14.18
C THR A 315 -4.27 -6.97 13.68
N TRP A 316 -3.14 -6.25 13.83
CA TRP A 316 -3.00 -4.90 13.27
C TRP A 316 -3.21 -4.84 11.76
N LYS A 317 -2.90 -5.94 11.06
CA LYS A 317 -3.14 -6.09 9.61
C LYS A 317 -4.64 -6.13 9.30
N GLU A 318 -5.38 -6.98 9.98
CA GLU A 318 -6.84 -7.11 9.81
C GLU A 318 -7.54 -5.79 10.13
N TYR A 319 -7.15 -5.14 11.22
CA TYR A 319 -7.66 -3.82 11.58
C TYR A 319 -7.41 -2.79 10.48
N TYR A 320 -6.18 -2.71 9.95
CA TYR A 320 -5.83 -1.78 8.88
C TYR A 320 -6.65 -2.03 7.61
N LEU A 321 -6.74 -3.28 7.18
CA LEU A 321 -7.46 -3.65 5.96
C LEU A 321 -8.96 -3.38 6.09
N CYS A 322 -9.59 -3.83 7.18
CA CYS A 322 -11.00 -3.59 7.44
C CYS A 322 -11.35 -2.10 7.48
N ARG A 323 -10.55 -1.31 8.19
CA ARG A 323 -10.78 0.12 8.30
C ARG A 323 -10.54 0.87 6.99
N SER A 324 -9.50 0.50 6.24
CA SER A 324 -9.25 1.09 4.92
C SER A 324 -10.35 0.77 3.91
N GLU A 325 -10.89 -0.45 3.95
CA GLU A 325 -12.02 -0.84 3.13
C GLU A 325 -13.29 -0.08 3.52
N LEU A 326 -13.53 0.10 4.82
CA LEU A 326 -14.65 0.89 5.31
C LEU A 326 -14.55 2.35 4.84
N GLU A 327 -13.38 2.99 4.98
CA GLU A 327 -13.14 4.36 4.49
C GLU A 327 -13.35 4.46 2.97
N PHE A 328 -12.82 3.49 2.20
CA PHE A 328 -13.03 3.44 0.76
C PHE A 328 -14.51 3.31 0.39
N ARG A 329 -15.27 2.45 1.10
CA ARG A 329 -16.72 2.33 0.90
C ARG A 329 -17.46 3.62 1.27
N MET A 330 -17.02 4.33 2.30
CA MET A 330 -17.61 5.62 2.69
C MET A 330 -17.34 6.71 1.64
N GLU A 331 -16.15 6.71 1.03
CA GLU A 331 -15.77 7.72 0.03
C GLU A 331 -16.31 7.41 -1.37
N CYS A 332 -16.31 6.15 -1.78
CA CYS A 332 -16.61 5.71 -3.14
C CYS A 332 -17.81 4.75 -3.24
N GLY A 333 -18.38 4.34 -2.10
CA GLY A 333 -19.46 3.36 -2.02
C GLY A 333 -20.76 3.86 -2.60
N ARG A 334 -21.56 2.93 -3.10
CA ARG A 334 -22.92 3.20 -3.58
C ARG A 334 -23.91 3.01 -2.44
N PRO A 335 -24.64 4.06 -2.02
CA PRO A 335 -25.54 3.99 -0.87
C PRO A 335 -26.53 2.82 -0.94
N GLU A 336 -27.04 2.51 -2.13
CA GLU A 336 -28.03 1.46 -2.36
C GLU A 336 -27.50 0.02 -2.22
N LYS A 337 -26.16 -0.18 -2.34
CA LYS A 337 -25.55 -1.52 -2.33
C LYS A 337 -24.62 -1.78 -1.15
N ASP A 338 -23.94 -0.73 -0.71
CA ASP A 338 -22.83 -0.87 0.25
C ASP A 338 -23.22 -0.43 1.66
N PHE A 339 -24.42 0.14 1.85
CA PHE A 339 -24.91 0.61 3.14
C PHE A 339 -26.27 0.00 3.45
N ILE A 340 -26.47 -0.39 4.71
CA ILE A 340 -27.75 -0.84 5.23
C ILE A 340 -28.35 0.35 5.98
N CYS A 341 -29.49 0.87 5.50
CA CYS A 341 -30.25 1.89 6.19
C CYS A 341 -31.28 1.21 7.11
N LYS A 342 -31.13 1.43 8.42
CA LYS A 342 -32.13 1.00 9.42
C LYS A 342 -32.84 2.24 9.96
N ALA A 343 -34.15 2.29 9.84
CA ALA A 343 -34.95 3.33 10.47
C ALA A 343 -35.11 3.01 11.95
N ILE A 344 -34.74 3.94 12.81
CA ILE A 344 -34.92 3.87 14.26
C ILE A 344 -36.14 4.75 14.59
N ALA A 345 -37.20 4.18 15.17
CA ALA A 345 -38.42 4.90 15.54
C ALA A 345 -38.61 4.90 17.06
N GLY A 346 -39.01 6.02 17.63
CA GLY A 346 -39.25 6.13 19.07
C GLY A 346 -39.52 7.55 19.55
N HIS A 347 -38.79 8.57 19.04
CA HIS A 347 -39.13 9.95 19.33
C HIS A 347 -40.45 10.36 18.67
N THR A 348 -41.20 11.22 19.35
CA THR A 348 -42.44 11.80 18.85
C THR A 348 -42.27 13.24 18.34
N GLY A 349 -41.10 13.84 18.55
CA GLY A 349 -40.69 15.15 18.04
C GLY A 349 -39.50 15.06 17.09
N GLU A 350 -39.04 16.20 16.62
CA GLU A 350 -37.85 16.30 15.81
C GLU A 350 -36.60 15.93 16.63
N ILE A 351 -35.66 15.26 16.00
CA ILE A 351 -34.32 14.96 16.60
C ILE A 351 -33.44 16.15 16.31
N ASP A 352 -33.07 16.89 17.36
CA ASP A 352 -32.26 18.10 17.24
C ASP A 352 -30.77 17.78 17.13
N GLU A 353 -30.31 16.75 17.86
CA GLU A 353 -28.90 16.33 17.80
C GLU A 353 -28.72 14.88 18.20
N LEU A 354 -27.58 14.31 17.77
CA LEU A 354 -27.15 12.96 18.11
C LEU A 354 -25.64 12.94 18.48
N ALA A 355 -25.28 12.11 19.44
CA ALA A 355 -23.89 11.90 19.83
C ALA A 355 -23.59 10.41 20.00
N TYR A 356 -22.45 9.99 19.49
CA TYR A 356 -22.01 8.59 19.57
C TYR A 356 -21.42 8.28 20.94
N ILE A 357 -21.81 7.15 21.53
CA ILE A 357 -21.25 6.61 22.76
C ILE A 357 -20.69 5.23 22.44
N SER A 358 -19.38 5.07 22.46
CA SER A 358 -18.77 3.74 22.49
C SER A 358 -18.42 3.39 23.93
N THR A 359 -18.85 2.24 24.39
CA THR A 359 -18.67 1.85 25.79
C THR A 359 -17.28 1.33 26.10
N LYS A 360 -16.52 0.93 25.11
CA LYS A 360 -15.12 0.47 25.23
C LYS A 360 -14.38 0.71 23.95
N GLU A 361 -13.05 0.82 24.07
CA GLU A 361 -12.05 0.99 23.03
C GLU A 361 -12.46 0.38 21.68
N CYS A 362 -12.17 1.08 20.56
CA CYS A 362 -12.52 0.65 19.21
C CYS A 362 -12.20 -0.84 18.96
N ARG A 363 -13.11 -1.74 19.27
CA ARG A 363 -13.08 -3.14 18.89
C ARG A 363 -13.96 -3.31 17.66
N PHE A 364 -13.38 -3.84 16.59
CA PHE A 364 -14.09 -4.20 15.37
C PHE A 364 -14.40 -5.71 15.31
N ASP A 365 -14.46 -6.39 16.47
CA ASP A 365 -14.73 -7.83 16.54
C ASP A 365 -16.22 -8.20 16.52
N GLY A 366 -17.10 -7.22 16.34
CA GLY A 366 -18.53 -7.42 16.21
C GLY A 366 -19.26 -7.77 17.51
N GLN A 367 -18.56 -7.77 18.66
CA GLN A 367 -19.14 -8.12 19.95
C GLN A 367 -19.52 -6.93 20.84
N GLU A 368 -19.24 -5.69 20.42
CA GLU A 368 -19.55 -4.51 21.21
C GLU A 368 -20.73 -3.73 20.65
N LYS A 369 -21.63 -3.33 21.55
CA LYS A 369 -22.78 -2.49 21.23
C LYS A 369 -22.33 -1.08 20.91
N SER A 370 -22.51 -0.68 19.66
CA SER A 370 -22.36 0.71 19.24
C SER A 370 -23.61 1.48 19.65
N MET A 371 -23.46 2.45 20.55
CA MET A 371 -24.59 3.21 21.08
C MET A 371 -24.56 4.64 20.56
N VAL A 372 -25.75 5.18 20.28
CA VAL A 372 -25.98 6.58 19.94
C VAL A 372 -27.00 7.16 20.91
N CYS A 373 -26.69 8.34 21.47
CA CYS A 373 -27.68 9.13 22.18
C CYS A 373 -28.30 10.17 21.25
N THR A 374 -29.60 10.34 21.30
CA THR A 374 -30.37 11.36 20.58
C THR A 374 -31.15 12.23 21.56
N VAL A 375 -31.24 13.50 21.26
CA VAL A 375 -32.12 14.44 21.94
C VAL A 375 -33.16 14.98 20.99
N SER A 376 -34.35 15.26 21.52
CA SER A 376 -35.48 15.63 20.70
C SER A 376 -36.30 16.74 21.31
N SER A 377 -37.02 17.47 20.46
CA SER A 377 -38.05 18.45 20.84
C SER A 377 -39.22 17.81 21.64
N ASP A 378 -39.35 16.47 21.68
CA ASP A 378 -40.26 15.74 22.55
C ASP A 378 -39.83 15.75 24.04
N SER A 379 -38.75 16.47 24.35
CA SER A 379 -38.19 16.63 25.70
C SER A 379 -37.64 15.32 26.30
N THR A 380 -37.23 14.38 25.47
CA THR A 380 -36.56 13.15 25.93
C THR A 380 -35.18 12.98 25.33
N VAL A 381 -34.27 12.36 26.10
CA VAL A 381 -33.02 11.79 25.59
C VAL A 381 -33.13 10.29 25.52
N ARG A 382 -32.69 9.69 24.42
CA ARG A 382 -32.75 8.25 24.21
C ARG A 382 -31.41 7.72 23.78
N ALA A 383 -31.09 6.49 24.20
CA ALA A 383 -29.93 5.76 23.72
C ALA A 383 -30.37 4.56 22.92
N TRP A 384 -29.67 4.33 21.81
CA TRP A 384 -29.99 3.33 20.81
C TRP A 384 -28.81 2.40 20.56
N ASP A 385 -29.11 1.12 20.42
CA ASP A 385 -28.17 0.17 19.83
C ASP A 385 -28.20 0.33 18.31
N VAL A 386 -27.08 0.78 17.73
CA VAL A 386 -26.99 1.05 16.28
C VAL A 386 -27.01 -0.25 15.48
N GLN A 387 -26.50 -1.35 16.03
CA GLN A 387 -26.44 -2.64 15.33
C GLN A 387 -27.82 -3.29 15.25
N GLU A 388 -28.55 -3.34 16.39
CA GLU A 388 -29.85 -3.92 16.45
C GLU A 388 -30.96 -2.94 16.01
N GLY A 389 -30.75 -1.65 16.12
CA GLY A 389 -31.74 -0.60 15.85
C GLY A 389 -32.80 -0.52 16.95
N THR A 390 -32.46 -0.90 18.19
CA THR A 390 -33.39 -0.95 19.34
C THR A 390 -33.06 0.10 20.37
N GLU A 391 -34.06 0.61 21.09
CA GLU A 391 -33.89 1.52 22.21
C GLU A 391 -33.28 0.75 23.39
N ILE A 392 -32.18 1.29 23.96
CA ILE A 392 -31.54 0.75 25.16
C ILE A 392 -32.18 1.36 26.41
N TRP A 393 -32.33 2.67 26.43
CA TRP A 393 -33.02 3.40 27.50
C TRP A 393 -33.57 4.75 26.99
N SER A 394 -34.57 5.27 27.72
CA SER A 394 -35.17 6.58 27.50
C SER A 394 -35.28 7.32 28.81
N SER A 395 -35.02 8.62 28.80
CA SER A 395 -35.19 9.47 29.99
C SER A 395 -36.69 9.70 30.29
N PRO A 396 -37.03 10.04 31.53
CA PRO A 396 -38.30 10.68 31.82
C PRO A 396 -38.44 11.98 31.01
N LEU A 397 -39.69 12.41 30.81
CA LEU A 397 -40.01 13.69 30.15
C LEU A 397 -39.34 14.85 30.90
N GLN A 398 -38.58 15.67 30.20
CA GLN A 398 -37.88 16.80 30.73
C GLN A 398 -38.78 18.05 30.72
N PRO A 399 -38.45 19.10 31.56
CA PRO A 399 -39.28 20.31 31.67
C PRO A 399 -39.34 21.20 30.43
N ALA A 400 -38.41 20.99 29.51
CA ALA A 400 -38.26 21.75 28.25
C ALA A 400 -37.63 20.88 27.16
N ALA A 401 -37.74 21.27 25.89
CA ALA A 401 -37.14 20.61 24.75
C ALA A 401 -35.62 20.54 24.90
N LEU A 402 -35.05 19.42 24.52
CA LEU A 402 -33.63 19.19 24.55
C LEU A 402 -33.03 19.61 23.19
N VAL A 403 -31.99 20.44 23.23
CA VAL A 403 -31.42 21.04 22.01
C VAL A 403 -30.01 20.57 21.67
N ASN A 404 -29.30 19.97 22.63
CA ASN A 404 -27.92 19.51 22.35
C ASN A 404 -27.54 18.34 23.25
N VAL A 405 -26.69 17.44 22.71
CA VAL A 405 -26.09 16.32 23.43
C VAL A 405 -24.64 16.13 23.08
N VAL A 406 -23.82 15.91 24.08
CA VAL A 406 -22.41 15.50 23.93
C VAL A 406 -22.11 14.31 24.79
N THR A 407 -21.12 13.55 24.42
CA THR A 407 -20.74 12.32 25.12
C THR A 407 -19.29 12.33 25.54
N PHE A 408 -19.02 11.67 26.67
CA PHE A 408 -17.68 11.32 27.13
C PHE A 408 -17.57 9.80 27.23
N PRO A 409 -17.17 9.12 26.17
CA PRO A 409 -17.14 7.66 26.13
C PRO A 409 -16.29 7.04 27.24
N ARG A 410 -15.15 7.62 27.58
CA ARG A 410 -14.26 7.15 28.65
C ARG A 410 -14.88 7.20 30.04
N LEU A 411 -15.75 8.16 30.30
CA LEU A 411 -16.46 8.32 31.56
C LEU A 411 -17.82 7.64 31.58
N GLN A 412 -18.25 7.08 30.43
CA GLN A 412 -19.57 6.51 30.25
C GLN A 412 -20.69 7.51 30.58
N LEU A 413 -20.55 8.75 30.10
CA LEU A 413 -21.48 9.84 30.35
C LEU A 413 -22.03 10.41 29.05
N ALA A 414 -23.34 10.73 29.07
CA ALA A 414 -23.98 11.60 28.11
C ALA A 414 -24.41 12.91 28.84
N ILE A 415 -24.25 14.04 28.19
CA ILE A 415 -24.60 15.34 28.78
C ILE A 415 -25.52 16.06 27.82
N THR A 416 -26.67 16.48 28.31
CA THR A 416 -27.72 17.16 27.54
C THR A 416 -27.94 18.56 28.04
N VAL A 417 -28.38 19.44 27.13
CA VAL A 417 -28.80 20.80 27.47
C VAL A 417 -30.20 21.02 26.89
N ASP A 418 -31.09 21.67 27.69
CA ASP A 418 -32.41 22.05 27.23
C ASP A 418 -32.42 23.54 26.75
N GLU A 419 -33.51 23.95 26.11
CA GLU A 419 -33.70 25.34 25.63
C GLU A 419 -33.70 26.39 26.73
N ARG A 420 -33.82 25.98 28.00
CA ARG A 420 -33.79 26.88 29.19
C ARG A 420 -32.43 26.91 29.89
N GLY A 421 -31.42 26.26 29.30
CA GLY A 421 -30.06 26.18 29.82
C GLY A 421 -29.90 25.23 31.02
N LEU A 422 -30.81 24.30 31.23
CA LEU A 422 -30.64 23.20 32.19
C LEU A 422 -29.75 22.13 31.58
N ILE A 423 -28.65 21.84 32.25
CA ILE A 423 -27.71 20.78 31.86
C ILE A 423 -27.97 19.56 32.73
N LYS A 424 -28.00 18.41 32.13
CA LYS A 424 -28.12 17.13 32.83
C LYS A 424 -27.03 16.15 32.36
N VAL A 425 -26.49 15.43 33.32
CA VAL A 425 -25.49 14.39 33.13
C VAL A 425 -26.14 13.03 33.34
N TRP A 426 -26.05 12.16 32.34
CA TRP A 426 -26.64 10.84 32.31
C TRP A 426 -25.59 9.76 32.28
N GLY A 427 -25.80 8.67 33.01
CA GLY A 427 -25.02 7.45 32.82
C GLY A 427 -25.33 6.82 31.46
N ALA A 428 -24.31 6.63 30.63
CA ALA A 428 -24.48 6.17 29.25
C ALA A 428 -25.12 4.77 29.15
N GLU A 429 -24.79 3.87 30.07
CA GLU A 429 -25.28 2.49 30.05
C GLU A 429 -26.74 2.35 30.53
N ASN A 430 -27.19 3.15 31.47
CA ASN A 430 -28.43 2.95 32.21
C ASN A 430 -29.41 4.12 32.14
N GLY A 431 -29.03 5.25 31.59
CA GLY A 431 -29.87 6.45 31.47
C GLY A 431 -30.19 7.14 32.81
N TRP A 432 -29.48 6.84 33.89
CA TRP A 432 -29.75 7.46 35.18
C TRP A 432 -29.10 8.86 35.25
N GLU A 433 -29.91 9.81 35.74
CA GLU A 433 -29.43 11.17 36.00
C GLU A 433 -28.41 11.17 37.13
N GLN A 434 -27.16 11.55 36.81
CA GLN A 434 -26.07 11.63 37.78
C GLN A 434 -25.93 13.03 38.39
N ALA A 435 -26.17 14.06 37.60
CA ALA A 435 -26.12 15.45 38.05
C ALA A 435 -27.00 16.35 37.18
N SER A 436 -27.43 17.47 37.73
CA SER A 436 -28.10 18.56 36.99
C SER A 436 -27.70 19.93 37.54
N PHE A 437 -27.54 20.89 36.64
CA PHE A 437 -27.23 22.29 37.00
C PHE A 437 -27.73 23.23 35.89
N ARG A 438 -27.96 24.50 36.26
CA ARG A 438 -28.48 25.48 35.32
C ARG A 438 -27.42 26.50 34.97
N LEU A 439 -27.27 26.79 33.69
CA LEU A 439 -26.44 27.89 33.20
C LEU A 439 -27.12 29.22 33.47
N PRO A 440 -26.33 30.28 33.78
CA PRO A 440 -26.89 31.61 34.03
C PRO A 440 -27.48 32.27 32.77
N THR A 441 -27.08 31.79 31.59
CA THR A 441 -27.54 32.30 30.30
C THR A 441 -27.75 31.13 29.32
N PHE A 442 -28.50 31.37 28.24
CA PHE A 442 -28.73 30.39 27.19
C PHE A 442 -27.43 30.01 26.51
N SER A 443 -27.22 28.70 26.26
CA SER A 443 -26.08 28.18 25.50
C SER A 443 -26.51 27.87 24.07
N SER A 444 -25.82 28.44 23.09
CA SER A 444 -26.07 28.20 21.68
C SER A 444 -25.28 26.99 21.12
N ALA A 445 -24.23 26.55 21.83
CA ALA A 445 -23.47 25.40 21.48
C ALA A 445 -22.82 24.74 22.70
N LEU A 446 -22.74 23.43 22.66
CA LEU A 446 -22.11 22.58 23.66
C LEU A 446 -21.08 21.68 22.95
N GLN A 447 -19.86 21.61 23.47
CA GLN A 447 -18.82 20.73 22.91
C GLN A 447 -18.05 20.03 24.01
N ALA A 448 -17.80 18.76 23.83
CA ALA A 448 -16.93 17.95 24.67
C ALA A 448 -15.46 18.15 24.25
N CYS A 449 -14.59 18.37 25.24
CA CYS A 449 -13.17 18.51 25.02
C CYS A 449 -12.40 17.59 25.98
N GLU A 450 -11.55 16.72 25.46
CA GLU A 450 -10.64 15.89 26.26
C GLU A 450 -9.26 16.55 26.32
N HIS A 451 -8.81 16.87 27.54
CA HIS A 451 -7.51 17.47 27.82
C HIS A 451 -6.73 16.57 28.79
N PRO A 452 -5.38 16.59 28.82
CA PRO A 452 -4.57 15.83 29.79
C PRO A 452 -4.92 16.05 31.26
N GLU A 453 -5.42 17.23 31.60
CA GLU A 453 -5.87 17.59 32.96
C GLU A 453 -7.29 17.08 33.28
N GLY A 454 -7.99 16.48 32.32
CA GLY A 454 -9.32 15.91 32.47
C GLY A 454 -10.29 16.33 31.35
N PRO A 455 -11.49 15.76 31.34
CA PRO A 455 -12.54 16.11 30.39
C PRO A 455 -13.20 17.44 30.76
N PHE A 456 -13.39 18.29 29.76
CA PHE A 456 -14.00 19.60 29.88
C PHE A 456 -15.22 19.72 28.97
N LEU A 457 -16.20 20.50 29.42
CA LEU A 457 -17.31 21.00 28.62
C LEU A 457 -17.09 22.46 28.23
N LEU A 458 -17.24 22.71 26.95
CA LEU A 458 -17.11 24.03 26.35
C LEU A 458 -18.51 24.55 26.01
N PHE A 459 -18.88 25.70 26.51
CA PHE A 459 -20.16 26.35 26.23
C PHE A 459 -19.94 27.66 25.50
N LEU A 460 -20.70 27.89 24.44
CA LEU A 460 -20.83 29.20 23.85
C LEU A 460 -22.08 29.86 24.42
N LEU A 461 -21.86 30.79 25.36
CA LEU A 461 -22.93 31.53 26.03
C LEU A 461 -23.24 32.82 25.25
N SER A 462 -24.49 33.04 24.89
CA SER A 462 -24.94 34.27 24.27
C SER A 462 -25.39 35.25 25.36
N SER A 463 -24.73 36.39 25.51
CA SER A 463 -25.20 37.50 26.30
C SER A 463 -25.69 38.64 25.42
N ALA A 464 -26.51 39.54 25.97
CA ALA A 464 -27.07 40.68 25.23
C ALA A 464 -25.97 41.63 24.63
N PHE A 465 -24.70 41.48 25.02
CA PHE A 465 -23.62 42.38 24.62
C PHE A 465 -22.44 41.69 23.90
N LEU A 466 -22.09 40.43 24.22
CA LEU A 466 -21.01 39.70 23.57
C LEU A 466 -21.12 38.19 23.88
N PRO A 467 -20.89 37.28 22.89
CA PRO A 467 -20.75 35.85 23.16
C PRO A 467 -19.44 35.60 23.93
N PHE A 468 -19.48 34.80 24.98
CA PHE A 468 -18.29 34.37 25.70
C PHE A 468 -18.24 32.84 25.87
N LEU A 469 -17.01 32.33 25.99
CA LEU A 469 -16.73 30.93 26.11
C LEU A 469 -16.54 30.56 27.59
N SER A 470 -17.26 29.56 28.07
CA SER A 470 -17.08 29.03 29.43
C SER A 470 -16.62 27.59 29.39
N LEU A 471 -15.63 27.25 30.22
CA LEU A 471 -15.03 25.93 30.33
C LEU A 471 -15.36 25.34 31.71
N PHE A 472 -15.94 24.15 31.75
CA PHE A 472 -16.26 23.44 32.99
C PHE A 472 -15.61 22.07 33.01
N GLN A 473 -14.97 21.71 34.12
CA GLN A 473 -14.37 20.37 34.30
C GLN A 473 -15.43 19.36 34.76
N VAL A 474 -15.59 18.29 33.99
CA VAL A 474 -16.66 17.29 34.20
C VAL A 474 -16.59 16.57 35.56
N PRO A 475 -15.42 16.18 36.10
CA PRO A 475 -15.37 15.61 37.45
C PRO A 475 -15.88 16.48 38.57
N ALA A 476 -15.73 17.82 38.48
CA ALA A 476 -16.26 18.75 39.44
C ALA A 476 -17.78 18.81 39.43
N MET A 477 -18.40 18.61 38.26
CA MET A 477 -19.86 18.59 38.09
C MET A 477 -20.53 17.36 38.75
N VAL A 478 -19.86 16.21 38.77
CA VAL A 478 -20.38 14.97 39.38
C VAL A 478 -20.19 14.98 40.90
N GLN A 479 -19.18 15.71 41.43
CA GLN A 479 -18.93 15.83 42.88
C GLN A 479 -19.88 16.78 43.60
N LEU A 480 -20.47 17.76 42.92
CA LEU A 480 -21.41 18.73 43.51
C LEU A 480 -22.71 18.09 44.05
N ARG A 481 -22.98 16.82 43.77
CA ARG A 481 -24.13 16.09 44.31
C ARG A 481 -23.82 15.24 45.56
N ARG A 482 -22.56 15.17 45.99
CA ARG A 482 -22.14 14.44 47.21
C ARG A 482 -21.90 15.32 48.42
N SER A 483 -22.06 16.62 48.29
CA SER A 483 -22.12 17.61 49.34
C SER A 483 -23.57 18.21 49.43
#